data_d9bffb27b94390de26320f1e05d0b068
#
_entry.id   d9bffb27b94390de26320f1e05d0b068
#
_cell.length_a   1.000
_cell.length_b   1.000
_cell.length_c   1.000
_cell.angle_alpha   90.00
_cell.angle_beta   90.00
_cell.angle_gamma   90.00
#
_symmetry.space_group_name_H-M   'P 1'
#
loop_
_entity.id
_entity.type
_entity.pdbx_description
1 polymer ?
#
loop_
_entity_poly.entity_id
_entity_poly.type
_entity_poly.pdbx_seq_one_letter_code
_entity_poly.pdbx_strand_id
1 'polypeptide(L)'
;MKRKVTPREHPLYLKAFRAYIQYVNSGLYFRKEHVVGLENVPVNGTPVVLVANHQNCLNDPLCVCLQLTDRRMNFLARANVFKNPIANKALRAMGLLPAYRMGYEHFSEVSKKNQETLGAACEALADGETVMLYPEAGHQDKRWLGVFKLGYLRIAFAAAEKMEFKQDVMILPSCNHYSNYFHARTDMLIKFGKPISLMPYYERYQQAPRETMMEINKLVRNAIQEMMLHIDDLVHYEQIDFLRENGYGKKYAMEHGFNFNYLPSRLLSDQKLVDALQTATREHPEKMEEIYKDTSTFMEGLKKYNIRDWLFAKSPGVEAAALRGFALLALLPLYLLSIIPTGLLYLIPKIFLKKLIKDQMFVSTFNVAVSVFISVPLCLILPVVLLWVYLGFWWALGYFIAFPLMFILSWNYLRMFWKFVGACNFVRRKNRKGVRELKKLRKKIFNGLDSVLD
;
A
#
# COMPACT_ATOMS: atom_id res chain seq x y z
N MET A 1 19.80 -16.92 33.51
CA MET A 1 18.90 -17.97 32.99
C MET A 1 17.99 -17.29 31.97
N LYS A 2 18.19 -17.50 30.67
CA LYS A 2 17.36 -16.88 29.63
C LYS A 2 15.94 -17.46 29.74
N ARG A 3 14.97 -16.65 30.12
CA ARG A 3 13.55 -17.02 30.14
C ARG A 3 13.18 -17.30 28.67
N LYS A 4 12.93 -18.57 28.31
CA LYS A 4 12.34 -18.93 27.03
C LYS A 4 10.89 -18.40 27.05
N VAL A 5 10.70 -17.20 26.52
CA VAL A 5 9.36 -16.68 26.32
C VAL A 5 8.80 -17.40 25.11
N THR A 6 7.81 -18.26 25.33
CA THR A 6 7.04 -18.88 24.24
C THR A 6 5.96 -17.90 23.82
N PRO A 7 6.03 -17.37 22.59
CA PRO A 7 4.98 -16.47 22.10
C PRO A 7 3.61 -17.15 22.18
N ARG A 8 2.57 -16.38 22.55
CA ARG A 8 1.21 -16.89 22.60
C ARG A 8 0.79 -17.43 21.23
N GLU A 9 0.41 -18.68 21.13
CA GLU A 9 -0.11 -19.24 19.89
C GLU A 9 -1.45 -18.61 19.49
N HIS A 10 -1.65 -18.37 18.20
CA HIS A 10 -2.94 -17.93 17.70
C HIS A 10 -3.97 -19.06 17.78
N PRO A 11 -5.16 -18.84 18.35
CA PRO A 11 -6.26 -19.78 18.29
C PRO A 11 -6.61 -20.20 16.85
N LEU A 12 -7.09 -21.44 16.67
CA LEU A 12 -7.38 -22.00 15.34
C LEU A 12 -8.33 -21.12 14.52
N TYR A 13 -9.34 -20.52 15.16
CA TYR A 13 -10.27 -19.61 14.46
C TYR A 13 -9.60 -18.35 13.93
N LEU A 14 -8.57 -17.82 14.61
CA LEU A 14 -7.78 -16.69 14.09
C LEU A 14 -6.88 -17.13 12.92
N LYS A 15 -6.32 -18.33 12.96
CA LYS A 15 -5.56 -18.90 11.83
C LYS A 15 -6.46 -19.07 10.59
N ALA A 16 -7.68 -19.59 10.77
CA ALA A 16 -8.66 -19.75 9.70
C ALA A 16 -9.13 -18.40 9.14
N PHE A 17 -9.43 -17.44 10.01
CA PHE A 17 -9.81 -16.09 9.59
C PHE A 17 -8.67 -15.38 8.84
N ARG A 18 -7.44 -15.54 9.29
CA ARG A 18 -6.26 -15.02 8.61
C ARG A 18 -6.11 -15.65 7.21
N ALA A 19 -6.24 -16.98 7.08
CA ALA A 19 -6.19 -17.65 5.78
C ALA A 19 -7.29 -17.15 4.83
N TYR A 20 -8.48 -16.90 5.33
CA TYR A 20 -9.58 -16.28 4.57
C TYR A 20 -9.22 -14.85 4.11
N ILE A 21 -8.70 -14.00 5.00
CA ILE A 21 -8.28 -12.65 4.63
C ILE A 21 -7.13 -12.71 3.61
N GLN A 22 -6.16 -13.61 3.79
CA GLN A 22 -5.07 -13.84 2.85
C GLN A 22 -5.62 -14.21 1.46
N TYR A 23 -6.59 -15.12 1.38
CA TYR A 23 -7.23 -15.48 0.13
C TYR A 23 -7.89 -14.27 -0.55
N VAL A 24 -8.63 -13.44 0.20
CA VAL A 24 -9.28 -12.24 -0.36
C VAL A 24 -8.25 -11.19 -0.77
N ASN A 25 -7.25 -10.94 0.06
CA ASN A 25 -6.26 -9.88 -0.16
C ASN A 25 -5.30 -10.25 -1.30
N SER A 26 -4.63 -11.38 -1.20
CA SER A 26 -3.60 -11.82 -2.16
C SER A 26 -4.18 -12.49 -3.40
N GLY A 27 -5.32 -13.19 -3.27
CA GLY A 27 -5.98 -13.88 -4.39
C GLY A 27 -6.85 -12.98 -5.26
N LEU A 28 -7.60 -12.07 -4.63
CA LEU A 28 -8.59 -11.25 -5.33
C LEU A 28 -8.20 -9.78 -5.40
N TYR A 29 -7.82 -9.15 -4.27
CA TYR A 29 -7.64 -7.71 -4.21
C TYR A 29 -6.32 -7.24 -4.84
N PHE A 30 -5.17 -7.77 -4.43
CA PHE A 30 -3.89 -7.47 -5.07
C PHE A 30 -3.63 -8.40 -6.26
N ARG A 31 -2.90 -7.89 -7.24
CA ARG A 31 -2.48 -8.69 -8.41
C ARG A 31 -1.24 -9.52 -8.11
N LYS A 32 -0.27 -8.87 -7.47
CA LYS A 32 0.99 -9.48 -7.02
C LYS A 32 1.41 -8.84 -5.71
N GLU A 33 1.92 -9.66 -4.82
CA GLU A 33 2.56 -9.25 -3.59
C GLU A 33 4.05 -9.57 -3.67
N HIS A 34 4.87 -8.60 -3.36
CA HIS A 34 6.31 -8.73 -3.32
C HIS A 34 6.79 -8.50 -1.90
N VAL A 35 7.70 -9.32 -1.41
CA VAL A 35 8.35 -9.16 -0.11
C VAL A 35 9.85 -9.18 -0.31
N VAL A 36 10.55 -8.21 0.26
CA VAL A 36 12.00 -8.06 0.18
C VAL A 36 12.54 -7.83 1.58
N GLY A 37 13.65 -8.48 1.94
CA GLY A 37 14.28 -8.34 3.24
C GLY A 37 13.60 -9.14 4.35
N LEU A 38 12.86 -10.22 4.01
CA LEU A 38 12.23 -11.08 5.02
C LEU A 38 13.28 -11.72 5.95
N GLU A 39 14.49 -11.94 5.46
CA GLU A 39 15.66 -12.41 6.20
C GLU A 39 16.14 -11.44 7.29
N ASN A 40 15.76 -10.17 7.20
CA ASN A 40 16.07 -9.14 8.21
C ASN A 40 15.12 -9.18 9.41
N VAL A 41 14.01 -9.91 9.30
CA VAL A 41 13.03 -9.99 10.38
C VAL A 41 13.62 -10.84 11.52
N PRO A 42 13.77 -10.29 12.74
CA PRO A 42 14.35 -11.04 13.86
C PRO A 42 13.55 -12.32 14.13
N VAL A 43 14.22 -13.34 14.67
CA VAL A 43 13.55 -14.61 14.99
C VAL A 43 12.36 -14.41 15.94
N ASN A 44 11.33 -15.26 15.79
CA ASN A 44 10.16 -15.20 16.66
C ASN A 44 10.55 -15.37 18.13
N GLY A 45 9.94 -14.59 19.03
CA GLY A 45 10.31 -14.50 20.45
C GLY A 45 11.33 -13.40 20.77
N THR A 46 11.86 -12.68 19.75
CA THR A 46 12.60 -11.44 19.95
C THR A 46 11.61 -10.29 20.11
N PRO A 47 11.76 -9.40 21.13
CA PRO A 47 10.98 -8.18 21.22
C PRO A 47 11.22 -7.26 20.02
N VAL A 48 10.21 -7.03 19.20
CA VAL A 48 10.34 -6.21 17.97
C VAL A 48 9.31 -5.09 17.95
N VAL A 49 9.79 -3.86 17.80
CA VAL A 49 8.96 -2.72 17.41
C VAL A 49 9.09 -2.53 15.89
N LEU A 50 8.06 -2.91 15.15
CA LEU A 50 8.01 -2.74 13.70
C LEU A 50 7.48 -1.34 13.36
N VAL A 51 8.25 -0.59 12.60
CA VAL A 51 7.96 0.81 12.25
C VAL A 51 7.89 0.95 10.75
N ALA A 52 6.79 1.52 10.23
CA ALA A 52 6.58 1.65 8.80
C ALA A 52 6.02 3.03 8.42
N ASN A 53 6.13 3.38 7.12
CA ASN A 53 5.40 4.48 6.49
C ASN A 53 3.90 4.15 6.40
N HIS A 54 3.04 5.19 6.44
CA HIS A 54 1.58 5.01 6.48
C HIS A 54 0.88 5.76 5.36
N GLN A 55 0.57 5.05 4.28
CA GLN A 55 -0.01 5.62 3.06
C GLN A 55 -1.32 4.96 2.61
N ASN A 56 -1.72 3.83 3.20
CA ASN A 56 -2.91 3.08 2.77
C ASN A 56 -3.74 2.52 3.95
N CYS A 57 -3.92 3.33 4.98
CA CYS A 57 -4.79 3.04 6.13
C CYS A 57 -4.66 1.58 6.65
N LEU A 58 -5.77 0.83 6.71
CA LEU A 58 -5.80 -0.54 7.23
C LEU A 58 -5.01 -1.53 6.34
N ASN A 59 -4.83 -1.24 5.06
CA ASN A 59 -4.10 -2.16 4.18
C ASN A 59 -2.62 -2.27 4.54
N ASP A 60 -2.00 -1.20 5.04
CA ASP A 60 -0.60 -1.23 5.44
C ASP A 60 -0.33 -2.26 6.54
N PRO A 61 -0.98 -2.19 7.73
CA PRO A 61 -0.78 -3.20 8.76
C PRO A 61 -1.26 -4.59 8.34
N LEU A 62 -2.36 -4.67 7.58
CA LEU A 62 -2.91 -5.93 7.12
C LEU A 62 -1.91 -6.68 6.23
N CYS A 63 -1.34 -6.00 5.25
CA CYS A 63 -0.38 -6.60 4.33
C CYS A 63 0.87 -7.12 5.07
N VAL A 64 1.42 -6.36 6.01
CA VAL A 64 2.57 -6.79 6.82
C VAL A 64 2.20 -7.99 7.70
N CYS A 65 1.04 -7.93 8.37
CA CYS A 65 0.56 -9.01 9.22
C CYS A 65 0.40 -10.33 8.45
N LEU A 66 -0.08 -10.28 7.22
CA LEU A 66 -0.28 -11.46 6.39
C LEU A 66 1.05 -12.11 5.95
N GLN A 67 2.15 -11.38 5.90
CA GLN A 67 3.47 -11.92 5.57
C GLN A 67 4.20 -12.52 6.80
N LEU A 68 3.99 -11.97 8.00
CA LEU A 68 4.63 -12.43 9.23
C LEU A 68 3.73 -13.43 9.98
N THR A 69 3.66 -14.67 9.45
CA THR A 69 2.73 -15.70 9.93
C THR A 69 3.23 -16.46 11.15
N ASP A 70 4.52 -16.39 11.43
CA ASP A 70 5.22 -17.12 12.49
C ASP A 70 5.06 -16.49 13.88
N ARG A 71 4.55 -15.25 13.95
CA ARG A 71 4.52 -14.45 15.17
C ARG A 71 3.19 -13.77 15.43
N ARG A 72 2.97 -13.39 16.68
CA ARG A 72 1.85 -12.54 17.05
C ARG A 72 2.22 -11.07 16.84
N MET A 73 1.33 -10.37 16.14
CA MET A 73 1.44 -8.94 15.85
C MET A 73 0.44 -8.16 16.69
N ASN A 74 0.91 -7.11 17.35
CA ASN A 74 0.06 -6.15 18.04
C ASN A 74 0.12 -4.81 17.30
N PHE A 75 -1.04 -4.17 17.09
CA PHE A 75 -1.15 -2.93 16.31
C PHE A 75 -1.80 -1.83 17.13
N LEU A 76 -1.27 -0.63 17.05
CA LEU A 76 -1.95 0.53 17.60
C LEU A 76 -2.95 1.08 16.58
N ALA A 77 -4.22 1.09 16.95
CA ALA A 77 -5.31 1.61 16.13
C ALA A 77 -6.08 2.72 16.87
N ARG A 78 -6.72 3.63 16.12
CA ARG A 78 -7.50 4.73 16.72
C ARG A 78 -8.58 4.19 17.66
N ALA A 79 -8.71 4.74 18.86
CA ALA A 79 -9.65 4.30 19.87
C ALA A 79 -11.13 4.33 19.42
N ASN A 80 -11.48 5.18 18.44
CA ASN A 80 -12.86 5.27 17.94
C ASN A 80 -13.38 3.98 17.29
N VAL A 81 -12.51 3.10 16.77
CA VAL A 81 -12.92 1.81 16.18
C VAL A 81 -13.32 0.77 17.25
N PHE A 82 -12.95 1.02 18.51
CA PHE A 82 -13.26 0.15 19.66
C PHE A 82 -14.57 0.50 20.40
N LYS A 83 -15.33 1.49 19.91
CA LYS A 83 -16.58 1.93 20.57
C LYS A 83 -17.66 0.85 20.65
N ASN A 84 -17.75 0.00 19.63
CA ASN A 84 -18.70 -1.12 19.65
C ASN A 84 -18.14 -2.27 20.50
N PRO A 85 -18.87 -2.82 21.50
CA PRO A 85 -18.37 -3.87 22.40
C PRO A 85 -17.95 -5.16 21.67
N ILE A 86 -18.69 -5.57 20.64
CA ILE A 86 -18.39 -6.77 19.86
C ILE A 86 -17.11 -6.53 19.03
N ALA A 87 -17.03 -5.39 18.35
CA ALA A 87 -15.85 -5.00 17.60
C ALA A 87 -14.63 -4.87 18.52
N ASN A 88 -14.77 -4.27 19.71
CA ASN A 88 -13.70 -4.16 20.70
C ASN A 88 -13.12 -5.54 21.07
N LYS A 89 -14.00 -6.50 21.42
CA LYS A 89 -13.56 -7.86 21.77
C LYS A 89 -12.83 -8.54 20.60
N ALA A 90 -13.37 -8.43 19.39
CA ALA A 90 -12.77 -9.01 18.18
C ALA A 90 -11.42 -8.35 17.85
N LEU A 91 -11.33 -7.01 17.87
CA LEU A 91 -10.11 -6.27 17.56
C LEU A 91 -8.99 -6.58 18.56
N ARG A 92 -9.31 -6.64 19.87
CA ARG A 92 -8.32 -7.03 20.90
C ARG A 92 -7.85 -8.49 20.74
N ALA A 93 -8.75 -9.41 20.38
CA ALA A 93 -8.38 -10.78 20.08
C ALA A 93 -7.41 -10.89 18.90
N MET A 94 -7.53 -9.98 17.92
CA MET A 94 -6.62 -9.85 16.77
C MET A 94 -5.32 -9.08 17.09
N GLY A 95 -5.10 -8.66 18.34
CA GLY A 95 -3.88 -7.93 18.73
C GLY A 95 -3.96 -6.41 18.53
N LEU A 96 -5.14 -5.82 18.28
CA LEU A 96 -5.24 -4.37 18.16
C LEU A 96 -5.35 -3.71 19.54
N LEU A 97 -4.56 -2.66 19.74
CA LEU A 97 -4.51 -1.84 20.96
C LEU A 97 -5.05 -0.43 20.65
N PRO A 98 -5.94 0.13 21.50
CA PRO A 98 -6.54 1.44 21.25
C PRO A 98 -5.54 2.58 21.52
N ALA A 99 -5.33 3.46 20.56
CA ALA A 99 -4.55 4.70 20.72
C ALA A 99 -5.51 5.91 20.78
N TYR A 100 -5.43 6.65 21.86
CA TYR A 100 -6.29 7.82 22.12
C TYR A 100 -5.58 9.11 21.70
N ARG A 101 -6.28 9.99 20.99
CA ARG A 101 -5.78 11.32 20.57
C ARG A 101 -6.40 12.41 21.43
N MET A 102 -5.60 13.41 21.77
CA MET A 102 -6.11 14.65 22.37
C MET A 102 -7.06 15.36 21.41
N GLY A 103 -8.15 15.92 21.94
CA GLY A 103 -9.12 16.71 21.18
C GLY A 103 -10.58 16.24 21.25
N TYR A 104 -10.85 15.04 21.77
CA TYR A 104 -12.22 14.50 21.93
C TYR A 104 -12.59 14.09 23.36
N GLU A 105 -11.63 14.05 24.28
CA GLU A 105 -11.82 13.67 25.68
C GLU A 105 -10.96 14.57 26.60
N HIS A 106 -11.26 14.59 27.92
CA HIS A 106 -10.46 15.33 28.90
C HIS A 106 -9.02 14.81 28.94
N PHE A 107 -8.06 15.73 29.04
CA PHE A 107 -6.62 15.44 29.00
C PHE A 107 -6.18 14.32 29.98
N SER A 108 -6.72 14.34 31.21
CA SER A 108 -6.40 13.35 32.25
C SER A 108 -6.86 11.93 31.89
N GLU A 109 -8.04 11.79 31.28
CA GLU A 109 -8.57 10.48 30.86
C GLU A 109 -7.80 9.93 29.66
N VAL A 110 -7.49 10.77 28.67
CA VAL A 110 -6.70 10.39 27.51
C VAL A 110 -5.31 9.93 27.94
N SER A 111 -4.68 10.64 28.89
CA SER A 111 -3.37 10.29 29.42
C SER A 111 -3.41 8.93 30.13
N LYS A 112 -4.39 8.70 31.01
CA LYS A 112 -4.55 7.41 31.71
C LYS A 112 -4.77 6.25 30.75
N LYS A 113 -5.71 6.38 29.80
CA LYS A 113 -6.01 5.36 28.79
C LYS A 113 -4.80 5.06 27.90
N ASN A 114 -4.00 6.08 27.53
CA ASN A 114 -2.75 5.87 26.78
C ASN A 114 -1.67 5.19 27.62
N GLN A 115 -1.62 5.40 28.95
CA GLN A 115 -0.73 4.66 29.84
C GLN A 115 -1.11 3.17 29.89
N GLU A 116 -2.39 2.84 29.94
CA GLU A 116 -2.85 1.44 29.87
C GLU A 116 -2.47 0.78 28.55
N THR A 117 -2.59 1.50 27.43
CA THR A 117 -2.17 1.02 26.09
C THR A 117 -0.67 0.83 26.02
N LEU A 118 0.11 1.78 26.58
CA LEU A 118 1.55 1.69 26.67
C LEU A 118 1.95 0.44 27.49
N GLY A 119 1.32 0.21 28.65
CA GLY A 119 1.54 -0.96 29.48
C GLY A 119 1.30 -2.28 28.73
N ALA A 120 0.17 -2.37 28.00
CA ALA A 120 -0.15 -3.55 27.20
C ALA A 120 0.85 -3.79 26.04
N ALA A 121 1.33 -2.73 25.39
CA ALA A 121 2.35 -2.83 24.35
C ALA A 121 3.72 -3.26 24.93
N CYS A 122 4.09 -2.74 26.10
CA CYS A 122 5.31 -3.16 26.82
C CYS A 122 5.24 -4.62 27.26
N GLU A 123 4.06 -5.09 27.69
CA GLU A 123 3.86 -6.50 28.04
C GLU A 123 4.01 -7.41 26.83
N ALA A 124 3.40 -7.05 25.70
CA ALA A 124 3.54 -7.79 24.46
C ALA A 124 5.01 -7.90 24.03
N LEU A 125 5.79 -6.81 24.10
CA LEU A 125 7.23 -6.84 23.81
C LEU A 125 8.01 -7.70 24.80
N ALA A 126 7.73 -7.59 26.10
CA ALA A 126 8.38 -8.41 27.12
C ALA A 126 8.08 -9.90 26.96
N ASP A 127 6.92 -10.24 26.41
CA ASP A 127 6.53 -11.60 26.01
C ASP A 127 7.15 -12.04 24.65
N GLY A 128 8.04 -11.23 24.05
CA GLY A 128 8.70 -11.53 22.77
C GLY A 128 7.78 -11.39 21.56
N GLU A 129 6.64 -10.71 21.70
CA GLU A 129 5.73 -10.42 20.59
C GLU A 129 6.19 -9.18 19.79
N THR A 130 5.61 -8.97 18.61
CA THR A 130 5.89 -7.80 17.79
C THR A 130 4.81 -6.74 18.00
N VAL A 131 5.23 -5.49 18.21
CA VAL A 131 4.35 -4.32 18.25
C VAL A 131 4.59 -3.47 17.01
N MET A 132 3.56 -3.29 16.18
CA MET A 132 3.65 -2.47 14.97
C MET A 132 2.94 -1.14 15.14
N LEU A 133 3.57 -0.07 14.67
CA LEU A 133 3.00 1.27 14.67
C LEU A 133 3.56 2.16 13.55
N TYR A 134 2.86 3.27 13.34
CA TYR A 134 3.15 4.24 12.30
C TYR A 134 3.52 5.58 12.96
N PRO A 135 4.81 5.97 13.00
CA PRO A 135 5.28 7.10 13.78
C PRO A 135 4.85 8.46 13.20
N GLU A 136 4.41 8.51 11.95
CA GLU A 136 3.86 9.71 11.32
C GLU A 136 2.56 10.19 12.00
N ALA A 137 1.93 9.31 12.80
CA ALA A 137 0.66 9.56 13.50
C ALA A 137 -0.51 10.02 12.60
N GLY A 138 -0.40 9.79 11.31
CA GLY A 138 -1.38 10.06 10.26
C GLY A 138 -0.99 9.34 8.99
N HIS A 139 -1.86 9.32 8.00
CA HIS A 139 -1.54 8.85 6.66
C HIS A 139 -1.32 10.04 5.73
N GLN A 140 -0.48 9.85 4.72
CA GLN A 140 -0.14 10.84 3.71
C GLN A 140 -0.76 10.42 2.38
N ASP A 141 -1.30 11.38 1.63
CA ASP A 141 -1.80 11.18 0.27
C ASP A 141 -0.69 11.32 -0.80
N LYS A 142 0.49 11.73 -0.39
CA LYS A 142 1.68 11.94 -1.23
C LYS A 142 2.77 10.93 -0.90
N ARG A 143 3.67 10.71 -1.85
CA ARG A 143 4.90 9.93 -1.67
C ARG A 143 5.95 10.73 -0.94
N TRP A 144 5.64 11.05 0.29
CA TRP A 144 6.45 11.86 1.17
C TRP A 144 6.39 11.30 2.59
N LEU A 145 7.53 11.25 3.28
CA LEU A 145 7.63 10.71 4.63
C LEU A 145 7.50 11.85 5.64
N GLY A 146 6.48 11.79 6.46
CA GLY A 146 6.20 12.78 7.50
C GLY A 146 7.21 12.80 8.64
N VAL A 147 6.94 13.68 9.60
CA VAL A 147 7.73 13.79 10.83
C VAL A 147 7.37 12.66 11.78
N PHE A 148 8.37 11.95 12.27
CA PHE A 148 8.18 10.85 13.21
C PHE A 148 8.00 11.35 14.64
N LYS A 149 6.94 10.87 15.30
CA LYS A 149 6.71 11.06 16.74
C LYS A 149 7.46 9.99 17.54
N LEU A 150 7.99 10.37 18.71
CA LEU A 150 8.81 9.47 19.55
C LEU A 150 8.01 8.38 20.29
N GLY A 151 6.72 8.24 20.05
CA GLY A 151 5.84 7.29 20.77
C GLY A 151 6.32 5.84 20.70
N TYR A 152 6.79 5.39 19.55
CA TYR A 152 7.28 4.03 19.35
C TYR A 152 8.58 3.74 20.15
N LEU A 153 9.47 4.72 20.28
CA LEU A 153 10.68 4.61 21.09
C LEU A 153 10.35 4.62 22.59
N ARG A 154 9.36 5.40 23.01
CA ARG A 154 8.88 5.34 24.40
C ARG A 154 8.36 3.93 24.76
N ILE A 155 7.62 3.29 23.86
CA ILE A 155 7.15 1.90 24.03
C ILE A 155 8.36 0.96 24.10
N ALA A 156 9.32 1.10 23.18
CA ALA A 156 10.50 0.25 23.11
C ALA A 156 11.38 0.34 24.37
N PHE A 157 11.69 1.55 24.84
CA PHE A 157 12.50 1.75 26.03
C PHE A 157 11.75 1.38 27.32
N ALA A 158 10.46 1.67 27.43
CA ALA A 158 9.67 1.21 28.58
C ALA A 158 9.58 -0.33 28.68
N ALA A 159 9.58 -1.03 27.53
CA ALA A 159 9.71 -2.48 27.53
C ALA A 159 11.11 -2.94 27.94
N ALA A 160 12.16 -2.25 27.49
CA ALA A 160 13.54 -2.52 27.91
C ALA A 160 13.73 -2.30 29.44
N GLU A 161 13.20 -1.21 29.99
CA GLU A 161 13.16 -0.94 31.44
C GLU A 161 12.45 -2.07 32.21
N LYS A 162 11.27 -2.49 31.72
CA LYS A 162 10.51 -3.61 32.32
C LYS A 162 11.32 -4.91 32.32
N MET A 163 12.16 -5.11 31.33
CA MET A 163 13.09 -6.25 31.23
C MET A 163 14.44 -5.98 31.90
N GLU A 164 14.56 -4.91 32.72
CA GLU A 164 15.76 -4.52 33.44
C GLU A 164 16.98 -4.34 32.50
N PHE A 165 16.76 -3.90 31.26
CA PHE A 165 17.76 -3.74 30.18
C PHE A 165 18.57 -5.01 29.89
N LYS A 166 18.10 -6.18 30.30
CA LYS A 166 18.79 -7.48 30.12
C LYS A 166 18.52 -8.12 28.76
N GLN A 167 17.48 -7.68 28.05
CA GLN A 167 17.12 -8.17 26.73
C GLN A 167 17.14 -7.04 25.72
N ASP A 168 17.52 -7.38 24.48
CA ASP A 168 17.50 -6.41 23.41
C ASP A 168 16.08 -6.23 22.86
N VAL A 169 15.70 -4.98 22.62
CA VAL A 169 14.52 -4.60 21.86
C VAL A 169 14.97 -4.13 20.49
N MET A 170 14.48 -4.79 19.45
CA MET A 170 14.83 -4.47 18.08
C MET A 170 13.81 -3.51 17.46
N ILE A 171 14.27 -2.45 16.80
CA ILE A 171 13.44 -1.64 15.90
C ILE A 171 13.61 -2.20 14.49
N LEU A 172 12.50 -2.65 13.88
CA LEU A 172 12.50 -3.14 12.51
C LEU A 172 11.86 -2.10 11.58
N PRO A 173 12.67 -1.35 10.80
CA PRO A 173 12.14 -0.45 9.78
C PRO A 173 11.48 -1.25 8.66
N SER A 174 10.32 -0.82 8.21
CA SER A 174 9.60 -1.43 7.08
C SER A 174 9.03 -0.36 6.15
N CYS A 175 8.83 -0.72 4.89
CA CYS A 175 8.22 0.15 3.90
C CYS A 175 7.13 -0.59 3.15
N ASN A 176 5.94 0.01 3.10
CA ASN A 176 4.85 -0.41 2.24
C ASN A 176 4.84 0.46 0.98
N HIS A 177 4.86 -0.19 -0.19
CA HIS A 177 4.80 0.49 -1.48
C HIS A 177 3.77 -0.17 -2.40
N TYR A 178 2.97 0.64 -3.09
CA TYR A 178 1.91 0.19 -3.97
C TYR A 178 2.09 0.78 -5.36
N SER A 179 1.85 -0.03 -6.40
CA SER A 179 1.83 0.50 -7.77
C SER A 179 0.69 1.51 -7.98
N ASN A 180 -0.39 1.40 -7.22
CA ASN A 180 -1.45 2.40 -7.08
C ASN A 180 -2.16 2.20 -5.73
N TYR A 181 -2.43 3.31 -5.01
CA TYR A 181 -3.04 3.26 -3.67
C TYR A 181 -4.55 3.01 -3.67
N PHE A 182 -5.24 3.37 -4.75
CA PHE A 182 -6.71 3.50 -4.75
C PHE A 182 -7.42 2.37 -5.47
N HIS A 183 -6.73 1.65 -6.35
CA HIS A 183 -7.33 0.64 -7.20
C HIS A 183 -7.06 -0.80 -6.72
N ALA A 184 -8.07 -1.65 -6.84
CA ALA A 184 -7.87 -3.10 -6.73
C ALA A 184 -7.03 -3.62 -7.92
N ARG A 185 -6.51 -4.85 -7.80
CA ARG A 185 -5.66 -5.52 -8.79
C ARG A 185 -4.39 -4.73 -9.13
N THR A 186 -3.83 -4.05 -8.14
CA THR A 186 -2.51 -3.41 -8.16
C THR A 186 -1.47 -4.33 -7.57
N ASP A 187 -0.19 -4.00 -7.78
CA ASP A 187 0.91 -4.70 -7.14
C ASP A 187 1.27 -4.01 -5.82
N MET A 188 1.64 -4.79 -4.84
CA MET A 188 2.09 -4.37 -3.53
C MET A 188 3.51 -4.88 -3.28
N LEU A 189 4.32 -4.08 -2.58
CA LEU A 189 5.65 -4.42 -2.13
C LEU A 189 5.80 -4.06 -0.65
N ILE A 190 6.26 -5.02 0.13
CA ILE A 190 6.74 -4.81 1.50
C ILE A 190 8.25 -4.98 1.50
N LYS A 191 8.96 -4.02 2.09
CA LYS A 191 10.40 -4.12 2.34
C LYS A 191 10.66 -4.10 3.84
N PHE A 192 11.43 -5.05 4.33
CA PHE A 192 11.96 -5.05 5.69
C PHE A 192 13.42 -4.60 5.65
N GLY A 193 13.75 -3.51 6.34
CA GLY A 193 15.11 -3.01 6.49
C GLY A 193 15.90 -3.81 7.52
N LYS A 194 17.17 -3.47 7.70
CA LYS A 194 18.00 -4.07 8.74
C LYS A 194 17.47 -3.68 10.12
N PRO A 195 17.32 -4.63 11.05
CA PRO A 195 16.86 -4.31 12.40
C PRO A 195 17.91 -3.49 13.14
N ILE A 196 17.46 -2.52 13.93
CA ILE A 196 18.30 -1.65 14.77
C ILE A 196 18.17 -2.13 16.21
N SER A 197 19.27 -2.61 16.78
CA SER A 197 19.36 -2.99 18.20
C SER A 197 19.32 -1.76 19.09
N LEU A 198 18.54 -1.79 20.17
CA LEU A 198 18.54 -0.74 21.18
C LEU A 198 19.53 -1.00 22.32
N MET A 199 20.05 -2.22 22.43
CA MET A 199 20.97 -2.58 23.51
C MET A 199 22.20 -1.65 23.60
N PRO A 200 22.86 -1.25 22.50
CA PRO A 200 24.00 -0.32 22.58
C PRO A 200 23.64 1.07 23.10
N TYR A 201 22.37 1.41 23.13
CA TYR A 201 21.88 2.73 23.53
C TYR A 201 21.35 2.77 24.97
N TYR A 202 21.28 1.66 25.70
CA TYR A 202 20.63 1.58 27.01
C TYR A 202 21.31 2.47 28.05
N GLU A 203 22.64 2.42 28.19
CA GLU A 203 23.37 3.26 29.13
C GLU A 203 23.18 4.76 28.84
N ARG A 204 23.27 5.13 27.56
CA ARG A 204 23.09 6.53 27.14
C ARG A 204 21.62 6.98 27.32
N TYR A 205 20.66 6.10 27.08
CA TYR A 205 19.25 6.39 27.34
C TYR A 205 19.00 6.69 28.82
N GLN A 206 19.59 5.96 29.73
CA GLN A 206 19.47 6.22 31.18
C GLN A 206 19.99 7.59 31.59
N GLN A 207 21.03 8.09 30.91
CA GLN A 207 21.66 9.40 31.19
C GLN A 207 20.94 10.55 30.47
N ALA A 208 20.57 10.36 29.19
CA ALA A 208 20.00 11.37 28.30
C ALA A 208 18.86 10.80 27.44
N PRO A 209 17.68 10.49 28.02
CA PRO A 209 16.61 9.77 27.33
C PRO A 209 16.12 10.44 26.05
N ARG A 210 15.90 11.76 26.11
CA ARG A 210 15.35 12.52 24.98
C ARG A 210 16.31 12.59 23.80
N GLU A 211 17.58 12.86 24.06
CA GLU A 211 18.61 12.99 23.02
C GLU A 211 18.84 11.66 22.32
N THR A 212 18.95 10.57 23.10
CA THR A 212 19.10 9.21 22.59
C THR A 212 17.92 8.80 21.71
N MET A 213 16.68 9.07 22.15
CA MET A 213 15.51 8.81 21.33
C MET A 213 15.48 9.65 20.04
N MET A 214 15.92 10.90 20.07
CA MET A 214 15.97 11.75 18.87
C MET A 214 16.98 11.24 17.85
N GLU A 215 18.13 10.78 18.29
CA GLU A 215 19.16 10.17 17.44
C GLU A 215 18.63 8.89 16.76
N ILE A 216 18.08 7.96 17.54
CA ILE A 216 17.51 6.70 17.02
C ILE A 216 16.34 7.01 16.07
N ASN A 217 15.51 7.98 16.40
CA ASN A 217 14.39 8.41 15.55
C ASN A 217 14.86 8.88 14.16
N LYS A 218 15.98 9.61 14.11
CA LYS A 218 16.61 10.02 12.85
C LYS A 218 17.12 8.82 12.06
N LEU A 219 17.81 7.87 12.72
CA LEU A 219 18.28 6.63 12.08
C LEU A 219 17.13 5.81 11.48
N VAL A 220 16.06 5.58 12.25
CA VAL A 220 14.89 4.82 11.80
C VAL A 220 14.18 5.53 10.64
N ARG A 221 14.00 6.87 10.72
CA ARG A 221 13.39 7.65 9.65
C ARG A 221 14.20 7.57 8.36
N ASN A 222 15.51 7.72 8.43
CA ASN A 222 16.40 7.62 7.27
C ASN A 222 16.33 6.22 6.64
N ALA A 223 16.37 5.17 7.45
CA ALA A 223 16.25 3.79 6.97
C ALA A 223 14.92 3.53 6.21
N ILE A 224 13.81 4.13 6.66
CA ILE A 224 12.54 4.02 5.96
C ILE A 224 12.53 4.88 4.70
N GLN A 225 13.07 6.10 4.74
CA GLN A 225 13.15 7.00 3.60
C GLN A 225 13.96 6.39 2.44
N GLU A 226 15.07 5.72 2.72
CA GLU A 226 15.88 5.01 1.73
C GLU A 226 15.14 3.84 1.06
N MET A 227 14.21 3.21 1.79
CA MET A 227 13.43 2.08 1.26
C MET A 227 12.23 2.49 0.43
N MET A 228 11.68 3.70 0.61
CA MET A 228 10.45 4.16 -0.03
C MET A 228 10.72 5.10 -1.21
N LEU A 229 9.73 5.29 -2.04
CA LEU A 229 9.72 6.41 -2.96
C LEU A 229 9.40 7.68 -2.19
N HIS A 230 10.32 8.65 -2.19
CA HIS A 230 10.20 9.91 -1.47
C HIS A 230 10.41 11.09 -2.41
N ILE A 231 9.45 12.01 -2.44
CA ILE A 231 9.49 13.23 -3.27
C ILE A 231 9.52 14.43 -2.31
N ASP A 232 10.69 15.06 -2.18
CA ASP A 232 10.91 16.22 -1.30
C ASP A 232 10.34 17.51 -1.88
N ASP A 233 10.37 17.65 -3.20
CA ASP A 233 9.83 18.81 -3.90
C ASP A 233 8.30 18.77 -3.92
N LEU A 234 7.69 19.39 -2.91
CA LEU A 234 6.24 19.48 -2.78
C LEU A 234 5.63 20.53 -3.73
N VAL A 235 6.42 21.46 -4.27
CA VAL A 235 5.97 22.48 -5.24
C VAL A 235 5.67 21.82 -6.58
N HIS A 236 6.59 20.99 -7.06
CA HIS A 236 6.46 20.31 -8.35
C HIS A 236 6.05 18.82 -8.20
N TYR A 237 5.48 18.46 -7.04
CA TYR A 237 5.11 17.10 -6.71
C TYR A 237 4.30 16.41 -7.80
N GLU A 238 3.24 17.06 -8.28
CA GLU A 238 2.33 16.49 -9.28
C GLU A 238 3.03 16.23 -10.62
N GLN A 239 3.94 17.08 -11.03
CA GLN A 239 4.70 16.95 -12.27
C GLN A 239 5.73 15.82 -12.15
N ILE A 240 6.47 15.77 -11.05
CA ILE A 240 7.46 14.73 -10.77
C ILE A 240 6.76 13.35 -10.70
N ASP A 241 5.66 13.25 -9.94
CA ASP A 241 4.91 12.00 -9.80
C ASP A 241 4.29 11.57 -11.13
N PHE A 242 3.80 12.53 -11.95
CA PHE A 242 3.30 12.25 -13.29
C PHE A 242 4.39 11.73 -14.23
N LEU A 243 5.55 12.37 -14.27
CA LEU A 243 6.66 12.00 -15.15
C LEU A 243 7.16 10.58 -14.85
N ARG A 244 7.38 10.24 -13.56
CA ARG A 244 7.82 8.91 -13.17
C ARG A 244 6.77 7.82 -13.41
N GLU A 245 5.48 8.13 -13.23
CA GLU A 245 4.40 7.11 -13.35
C GLU A 245 4.09 6.78 -14.81
N ASN A 246 4.30 7.71 -15.72
CA ASN A 246 3.87 7.64 -17.11
C ASN A 246 5.04 7.31 -18.08
N GLY A 247 4.94 7.80 -19.30
CA GLY A 247 5.82 7.40 -20.40
C GLY A 247 7.29 7.71 -20.18
N TYR A 248 7.64 8.80 -19.48
CA TYR A 248 9.02 9.14 -19.21
C TYR A 248 9.65 8.17 -18.20
N GLY A 249 8.99 7.89 -17.10
CA GLY A 249 9.48 6.91 -16.12
C GLY A 249 9.66 5.51 -16.71
N LYS A 250 8.77 5.12 -17.66
CA LYS A 250 8.96 3.88 -18.38
C LYS A 250 10.18 3.92 -19.32
N LYS A 251 10.40 5.03 -20.04
CA LYS A 251 11.58 5.25 -20.89
C LYS A 251 12.84 5.15 -20.04
N TYR A 252 12.92 5.95 -18.98
CA TYR A 252 14.05 5.97 -18.04
C TYR A 252 14.37 4.58 -17.47
N ALA A 253 13.36 3.83 -17.02
CA ALA A 253 13.56 2.47 -16.53
C ALA A 253 14.20 1.55 -17.58
N MET A 254 13.74 1.62 -18.83
CA MET A 254 14.26 0.77 -19.92
C MET A 254 15.71 1.14 -20.29
N GLU A 255 16.04 2.43 -20.34
CA GLU A 255 17.38 2.93 -20.68
C GLU A 255 18.41 2.59 -19.60
N HIS A 256 17.97 2.54 -18.33
CA HIS A 256 18.84 2.20 -17.20
C HIS A 256 18.77 0.72 -16.76
N GLY A 257 18.20 -0.16 -17.60
CA GLY A 257 18.18 -1.60 -17.35
C GLY A 257 17.19 -2.08 -16.26
N PHE A 258 16.21 -1.24 -15.89
CA PHE A 258 15.18 -1.62 -14.91
C PHE A 258 13.95 -2.26 -15.57
N ASN A 259 13.36 -3.23 -14.89
CA ASN A 259 12.10 -3.83 -15.31
C ASN A 259 10.90 -3.04 -14.77
N PHE A 260 10.32 -2.18 -15.59
CA PHE A 260 9.16 -1.35 -15.24
C PHE A 260 7.91 -2.16 -14.85
N ASN A 261 7.79 -3.42 -15.26
CA ASN A 261 6.64 -4.28 -14.95
C ASN A 261 6.84 -5.11 -13.66
N TYR A 262 8.00 -5.06 -13.04
CA TYR A 262 8.33 -5.73 -11.79
C TYR A 262 8.48 -4.68 -10.68
N LEU A 263 7.53 -4.64 -9.75
CA LEU A 263 7.40 -3.52 -8.80
C LEU A 263 8.67 -3.23 -7.98
N PRO A 264 9.42 -4.23 -7.46
CA PRO A 264 10.68 -3.94 -6.77
C PRO A 264 11.72 -3.23 -7.65
N SER A 265 11.88 -3.65 -8.90
CA SER A 265 12.79 -3.02 -9.85
C SER A 265 12.30 -1.62 -10.27
N ARG A 266 10.98 -1.47 -10.46
CA ARG A 266 10.36 -0.19 -10.76
C ARG A 266 10.55 0.81 -9.62
N LEU A 267 10.43 0.39 -8.36
CA LEU A 267 10.67 1.28 -7.23
C LEU A 267 12.09 1.85 -7.25
N LEU A 268 13.10 1.02 -7.53
CA LEU A 268 14.49 1.48 -7.65
C LEU A 268 14.68 2.47 -8.81
N SER A 269 14.03 2.21 -9.95
CA SER A 269 14.03 3.13 -11.08
C SER A 269 13.34 4.46 -10.73
N ASP A 270 12.17 4.38 -10.08
CA ASP A 270 11.40 5.55 -9.68
C ASP A 270 12.18 6.42 -8.67
N GLN A 271 12.90 5.79 -7.70
CA GLN A 271 13.78 6.49 -6.76
C GLN A 271 14.89 7.24 -7.50
N LYS A 272 15.64 6.56 -8.36
CA LYS A 272 16.73 7.19 -9.14
C LYS A 272 16.24 8.33 -10.03
N LEU A 273 15.11 8.15 -10.71
CA LEU A 273 14.53 9.20 -11.53
C LEU A 273 14.10 10.42 -10.71
N VAL A 274 13.46 10.21 -9.55
CA VAL A 274 13.05 11.31 -8.67
C VAL A 274 14.26 12.06 -8.14
N ASP A 275 15.30 11.35 -7.70
CA ASP A 275 16.56 11.96 -7.25
C ASP A 275 17.23 12.78 -8.36
N ALA A 276 17.25 12.24 -9.58
CA ALA A 276 17.79 12.96 -10.74
C ALA A 276 16.97 14.22 -11.08
N LEU A 277 15.62 14.13 -11.08
CA LEU A 277 14.75 15.29 -11.31
C LEU A 277 14.94 16.37 -10.25
N GLN A 278 15.01 15.99 -8.97
CA GLN A 278 15.23 16.92 -7.87
C GLN A 278 16.63 17.55 -7.90
N THR A 279 17.63 16.82 -8.34
CA THR A 279 19.00 17.34 -8.56
C THR A 279 19.00 18.32 -9.73
N ALA A 280 18.44 17.94 -10.88
CA ALA A 280 18.32 18.82 -12.04
C ALA A 280 17.52 20.11 -11.72
N THR A 281 16.51 20.04 -10.84
CA THR A 281 15.77 21.24 -10.38
C THR A 281 16.67 22.21 -9.63
N ARG A 282 17.66 21.73 -8.87
CA ARG A 282 18.61 22.57 -8.14
C ARG A 282 19.70 23.13 -9.06
N GLU A 283 20.18 22.34 -10.01
CA GLU A 283 21.30 22.69 -10.90
C GLU A 283 20.85 23.53 -12.11
N HIS A 284 19.65 23.28 -12.61
CA HIS A 284 19.08 23.93 -13.81
C HIS A 284 17.68 24.48 -13.56
N PRO A 285 17.48 25.38 -12.58
CA PRO A 285 16.13 25.77 -12.09
C PRO A 285 15.25 26.37 -13.18
N GLU A 286 15.77 27.27 -14.03
CA GLU A 286 14.96 27.92 -15.09
C GLU A 286 14.46 26.91 -16.14
N LYS A 287 15.32 25.98 -16.53
CA LYS A 287 14.97 24.95 -17.52
C LYS A 287 13.99 23.93 -16.97
N MET A 288 14.15 23.53 -15.72
CA MET A 288 13.23 22.62 -15.05
C MET A 288 11.87 23.25 -14.79
N GLU A 289 11.81 24.55 -14.45
CA GLU A 289 10.55 25.30 -14.33
C GLU A 289 9.77 25.32 -15.64
N GLU A 290 10.46 25.53 -16.80
CA GLU A 290 9.82 25.43 -18.11
C GLU A 290 9.27 24.03 -18.36
N ILE A 291 10.05 22.99 -18.05
CA ILE A 291 9.64 21.57 -18.22
C ILE A 291 8.42 21.25 -17.33
N TYR A 292 8.40 21.70 -16.09
CA TYR A 292 7.26 21.49 -15.19
C TYR A 292 6.01 22.22 -15.63
N LYS A 293 6.15 23.45 -16.14
CA LYS A 293 5.04 24.19 -16.74
C LYS A 293 4.47 23.49 -17.98
N ASP A 294 5.35 23.01 -18.86
CA ASP A 294 4.98 22.23 -20.03
C ASP A 294 4.30 20.90 -19.62
N THR A 295 4.80 20.26 -18.57
CA THR A 295 4.20 19.04 -18.00
C THR A 295 2.79 19.29 -17.47
N SER A 296 2.58 20.38 -16.75
CA SER A 296 1.25 20.80 -16.26
C SER A 296 0.28 21.03 -17.41
N THR A 297 0.70 21.76 -18.44
CA THR A 297 -0.08 21.99 -19.66
C THR A 297 -0.43 20.68 -20.37
N PHE A 298 0.53 19.74 -20.42
CA PHE A 298 0.31 18.41 -20.98
C PHE A 298 -0.72 17.60 -20.17
N MET A 299 -0.61 17.61 -18.85
CA MET A 299 -1.55 16.93 -17.94
C MET A 299 -2.98 17.46 -18.10
N GLU A 300 -3.15 18.80 -18.19
CA GLU A 300 -4.44 19.44 -18.44
C GLU A 300 -5.00 19.05 -19.81
N GLY A 301 -4.16 19.06 -20.83
CA GLY A 301 -4.52 18.64 -22.17
C GLY A 301 -4.99 17.18 -22.23
N LEU A 302 -4.32 16.26 -21.50
CA LEU A 302 -4.76 14.87 -21.38
C LEU A 302 -6.16 14.77 -20.77
N LYS A 303 -6.44 15.51 -19.71
CA LYS A 303 -7.78 15.59 -19.09
C LYS A 303 -8.81 16.14 -20.06
N LYS A 304 -8.54 17.30 -20.69
CA LYS A 304 -9.42 17.99 -21.65
C LYS A 304 -9.85 17.08 -22.82
N TYR A 305 -8.93 16.29 -23.37
CA TYR A 305 -9.22 15.41 -24.49
C TYR A 305 -9.58 14.00 -24.07
N ASN A 306 -9.61 13.69 -22.77
CA ASN A 306 -9.83 12.35 -22.22
C ASN A 306 -8.93 11.31 -22.90
N ILE A 307 -7.63 11.60 -22.94
CA ILE A 307 -6.57 10.78 -23.52
C ILE A 307 -5.57 10.43 -22.40
N ARG A 308 -4.99 9.25 -22.46
CA ARG A 308 -3.93 8.82 -21.53
C ARG A 308 -2.58 8.86 -22.22
N ASP A 309 -1.50 9.18 -21.51
CA ASP A 309 -0.15 9.32 -22.05
C ASP A 309 0.31 8.10 -22.87
N TRP A 310 0.04 6.87 -22.43
CA TRP A 310 0.44 5.65 -23.14
C TRP A 310 -0.10 5.53 -24.57
N LEU A 311 -1.16 6.27 -24.90
CA LEU A 311 -1.71 6.30 -26.26
C LEU A 311 -0.80 7.04 -27.25
N PHE A 312 -0.06 8.04 -26.78
CA PHE A 312 0.94 8.71 -27.61
C PHE A 312 2.14 7.81 -27.90
N ALA A 313 2.58 7.01 -26.93
CA ALA A 313 3.67 6.06 -27.12
C ALA A 313 3.30 4.92 -28.08
N LYS A 314 2.10 4.37 -27.98
CA LYS A 314 1.62 3.27 -28.82
C LYS A 314 0.99 3.73 -30.13
N SER A 315 0.51 4.96 -30.18
CA SER A 315 -0.19 5.57 -31.34
C SER A 315 -1.11 4.59 -32.10
N PRO A 316 -2.11 3.98 -31.42
CA PRO A 316 -2.92 2.92 -32.04
C PRO A 316 -3.66 3.44 -33.27
N GLY A 317 -3.61 2.66 -34.36
CA GLY A 317 -4.40 2.88 -35.56
C GLY A 317 -5.81 2.34 -35.44
N VAL A 318 -6.62 2.51 -36.51
CA VAL A 318 -7.97 1.96 -36.62
C VAL A 318 -7.95 0.43 -36.51
N GLU A 319 -6.98 -0.21 -37.17
CA GLU A 319 -6.81 -1.66 -37.17
C GLU A 319 -6.60 -2.24 -35.77
N ALA A 320 -5.72 -1.60 -34.97
CA ALA A 320 -5.46 -2.01 -33.60
C ALA A 320 -6.69 -1.83 -32.69
N ALA A 321 -7.52 -0.83 -32.95
CA ALA A 321 -8.77 -0.63 -32.25
C ALA A 321 -9.82 -1.68 -32.70
N ALA A 322 -9.95 -1.95 -33.99
CA ALA A 322 -10.85 -2.96 -34.55
C ALA A 322 -10.52 -4.36 -34.04
N LEU A 323 -9.24 -4.76 -34.04
CA LEU A 323 -8.78 -6.05 -33.52
C LEU A 323 -9.16 -6.24 -32.04
N ARG A 324 -9.00 -5.19 -31.22
CA ARG A 324 -9.45 -5.23 -29.82
C ARG A 324 -10.97 -5.34 -29.69
N GLY A 325 -11.72 -4.63 -30.54
CA GLY A 325 -13.17 -4.73 -30.59
C GLY A 325 -13.64 -6.15 -30.92
N PHE A 326 -13.01 -6.77 -31.94
CA PHE A 326 -13.29 -8.15 -32.30
C PHE A 326 -12.96 -9.13 -31.16
N ALA A 327 -11.79 -8.98 -30.52
CA ALA A 327 -11.42 -9.80 -29.37
C ALA A 327 -12.39 -9.65 -28.20
N LEU A 328 -12.93 -8.45 -27.95
CA LEU A 328 -13.97 -8.21 -26.94
C LEU A 328 -15.27 -8.93 -27.31
N LEU A 329 -15.68 -8.88 -28.57
CA LEU A 329 -16.89 -9.60 -29.03
C LEU A 329 -16.72 -11.11 -28.89
N ALA A 330 -15.58 -11.66 -29.28
CA ALA A 330 -15.31 -13.09 -29.19
C ALA A 330 -15.25 -13.58 -27.71
N LEU A 331 -14.74 -12.76 -26.80
CA LEU A 331 -14.66 -13.08 -25.36
C LEU A 331 -15.93 -12.72 -24.57
N LEU A 332 -16.93 -12.08 -25.20
CA LEU A 332 -18.15 -11.62 -24.53
C LEU A 332 -18.92 -12.76 -23.84
N PRO A 333 -19.16 -13.93 -24.45
CA PRO A 333 -19.89 -15.02 -23.79
C PRO A 333 -19.18 -15.48 -22.52
N LEU A 334 -17.85 -15.60 -22.57
CA LEU A 334 -17.04 -16.01 -21.43
C LEU A 334 -17.04 -14.94 -20.32
N TYR A 335 -17.03 -13.66 -20.71
CA TYR A 335 -17.21 -12.54 -19.77
C TYR A 335 -18.57 -12.57 -19.09
N LEU A 336 -19.65 -12.76 -19.82
CA LEU A 336 -21.01 -12.84 -19.25
C LEU A 336 -21.12 -14.00 -18.25
N LEU A 337 -20.56 -15.16 -18.57
CA LEU A 337 -20.52 -16.30 -17.67
C LEU A 337 -19.74 -15.97 -16.38
N SER A 338 -18.66 -15.23 -16.49
CA SER A 338 -17.79 -14.89 -15.35
C SER A 338 -18.29 -13.71 -14.52
N ILE A 339 -18.96 -12.70 -15.13
CA ILE A 339 -19.41 -11.52 -14.39
C ILE A 339 -20.66 -11.78 -13.55
N ILE A 340 -21.51 -12.74 -13.94
CA ILE A 340 -22.70 -13.11 -13.15
C ILE A 340 -22.32 -13.45 -11.70
N PRO A 341 -21.40 -14.41 -11.41
CA PRO A 341 -21.05 -14.73 -10.05
C PRO A 341 -20.14 -13.68 -9.37
N THR A 342 -19.38 -12.87 -10.14
CA THR A 342 -18.37 -11.96 -9.58
C THR A 342 -18.78 -10.48 -9.61
N GLY A 343 -19.91 -10.14 -10.23
CA GLY A 343 -20.30 -8.75 -10.46
C GLY A 343 -20.49 -7.92 -9.19
N LEU A 344 -20.96 -8.55 -8.12
CA LEU A 344 -21.16 -7.88 -6.83
C LEU A 344 -19.81 -7.45 -6.18
N LEU A 345 -18.69 -8.11 -6.51
CA LEU A 345 -17.35 -7.68 -6.06
C LEU A 345 -16.98 -6.28 -6.60
N TYR A 346 -17.55 -5.88 -7.74
CA TYR A 346 -17.35 -4.55 -8.33
C TYR A 346 -18.45 -3.56 -7.92
N LEU A 347 -19.69 -4.04 -7.87
CA LEU A 347 -20.87 -3.19 -7.69
C LEU A 347 -21.01 -2.72 -6.23
N ILE A 348 -20.90 -3.64 -5.28
CA ILE A 348 -21.10 -3.33 -3.85
C ILE A 348 -20.10 -2.27 -3.36
N PRO A 349 -18.78 -2.42 -3.53
CA PRO A 349 -17.84 -1.39 -3.11
C PRO A 349 -18.12 -0.03 -3.77
N LYS A 350 -18.47 -0.02 -5.07
CA LYS A 350 -18.74 1.22 -5.80
C LYS A 350 -19.98 1.97 -5.29
N ILE A 351 -21.04 1.24 -4.91
CA ILE A 351 -22.26 1.84 -4.34
C ILE A 351 -21.96 2.48 -2.98
N PHE A 352 -21.25 1.75 -2.11
CA PHE A 352 -20.92 2.23 -0.78
C PHE A 352 -19.91 3.36 -0.79
N LEU A 353 -18.88 3.30 -1.65
CA LEU A 353 -17.86 4.35 -1.78
C LEU A 353 -18.46 5.72 -2.07
N LYS A 354 -19.43 5.80 -3.00
CA LYS A 354 -20.07 7.07 -3.34
C LYS A 354 -20.80 7.74 -2.18
N LYS A 355 -21.29 6.95 -1.21
CA LYS A 355 -22.12 7.45 -0.10
C LYS A 355 -21.32 7.70 1.19
N LEU A 356 -20.28 6.93 1.44
CA LEU A 356 -19.64 6.85 2.75
C LEU A 356 -18.25 7.46 2.82
N ILE A 357 -17.52 7.54 1.71
CA ILE A 357 -16.12 7.92 1.71
C ILE A 357 -15.90 9.27 1.06
N LYS A 358 -15.46 10.23 1.88
CA LYS A 358 -15.07 11.58 1.43
C LYS A 358 -13.56 11.68 1.15
N ASP A 359 -12.75 10.92 1.88
CA ASP A 359 -11.29 10.92 1.81
C ASP A 359 -10.80 9.73 0.96
N GLN A 360 -10.08 10.02 -0.11
CA GLN A 360 -9.58 9.01 -1.05
C GLN A 360 -8.65 7.97 -0.40
N MET A 361 -7.96 8.32 0.68
CA MET A 361 -7.05 7.43 1.40
C MET A 361 -7.77 6.21 2.01
N PHE A 362 -9.07 6.32 2.30
CA PHE A 362 -9.87 5.22 2.83
C PHE A 362 -10.47 4.31 1.74
N VAL A 363 -10.39 4.69 0.46
CA VAL A 363 -11.01 3.94 -0.66
C VAL A 363 -10.53 2.50 -0.71
N SER A 364 -9.22 2.29 -0.65
CA SER A 364 -8.62 0.95 -0.73
C SER A 364 -8.99 0.09 0.49
N THR A 365 -8.84 0.65 1.70
CA THR A 365 -9.24 -0.01 2.95
C THR A 365 -10.70 -0.41 2.95
N PHE A 366 -11.56 0.49 2.50
CA PHE A 366 -13.00 0.23 2.44
C PHE A 366 -13.33 -0.86 1.40
N ASN A 367 -12.67 -0.84 0.26
CA ASN A 367 -12.82 -1.89 -0.76
C ASN A 367 -12.43 -3.27 -0.20
N VAL A 368 -11.32 -3.36 0.52
CA VAL A 368 -10.90 -4.62 1.17
C VAL A 368 -11.91 -5.05 2.23
N ALA A 369 -12.33 -4.15 3.12
CA ALA A 369 -13.29 -4.46 4.16
C ALA A 369 -14.64 -4.94 3.59
N VAL A 370 -15.17 -4.23 2.59
CA VAL A 370 -16.42 -4.63 1.92
C VAL A 370 -16.23 -5.96 1.18
N SER A 371 -15.07 -6.20 0.57
CA SER A 371 -14.79 -7.48 -0.07
C SER A 371 -14.78 -8.62 0.93
N VAL A 372 -14.08 -8.45 2.06
CA VAL A 372 -13.96 -9.48 3.13
C VAL A 372 -15.30 -9.77 3.80
N PHE A 373 -16.05 -8.73 4.19
CA PHE A 373 -17.22 -8.92 5.05
C PHE A 373 -18.55 -9.03 4.30
N ILE A 374 -18.63 -8.59 3.05
CA ILE A 374 -19.88 -8.55 2.31
C ILE A 374 -19.76 -9.26 0.96
N SER A 375 -18.87 -8.78 0.07
CA SER A 375 -18.92 -9.21 -1.34
C SER A 375 -18.47 -10.67 -1.51
N VAL A 376 -17.37 -11.10 -0.87
CA VAL A 376 -16.91 -12.49 -0.97
C VAL A 376 -17.82 -13.46 -0.23
N PRO A 377 -18.36 -13.19 0.96
CA PRO A 377 -19.41 -14.01 1.55
C PRO A 377 -20.61 -14.21 0.63
N LEU A 378 -21.11 -13.18 -0.04
CA LEU A 378 -22.26 -13.27 -0.95
C LEU A 378 -21.93 -13.95 -2.28
N CYS A 379 -20.74 -13.71 -2.84
CA CYS A 379 -20.38 -14.21 -4.17
C CYS A 379 -19.71 -15.58 -4.16
N LEU A 380 -19.05 -15.94 -3.07
CA LEU A 380 -18.29 -17.19 -2.97
C LEU A 380 -18.87 -18.11 -1.88
N ILE A 381 -18.92 -17.65 -0.62
CA ILE A 381 -19.25 -18.53 0.51
C ILE A 381 -20.70 -19.03 0.39
N LEU A 382 -21.67 -18.13 0.21
CA LEU A 382 -23.07 -18.49 0.09
C LEU A 382 -23.33 -19.43 -1.08
N PRO A 383 -22.88 -19.17 -2.34
CA PRO A 383 -23.04 -20.12 -3.44
C PRO A 383 -22.36 -21.47 -3.20
N VAL A 384 -21.17 -21.50 -2.61
CA VAL A 384 -20.48 -22.77 -2.26
C VAL A 384 -21.34 -23.60 -1.30
N VAL A 385 -21.91 -22.98 -0.25
CA VAL A 385 -22.77 -23.65 0.71
C VAL A 385 -24.06 -24.16 0.03
N LEU A 386 -24.71 -23.34 -0.78
CA LEU A 386 -25.93 -23.73 -1.51
C LEU A 386 -25.67 -24.89 -2.49
N LEU A 387 -24.58 -24.79 -3.25
CA LEU A 387 -24.20 -25.86 -4.18
C LEU A 387 -23.89 -27.17 -3.44
N TRP A 388 -23.22 -27.09 -2.29
CA TRP A 388 -22.94 -28.25 -1.47
C TRP A 388 -24.23 -28.93 -0.95
N VAL A 389 -25.15 -28.14 -0.45
CA VAL A 389 -26.40 -28.64 0.15
C VAL A 389 -27.32 -29.23 -0.94
N TYR A 390 -27.47 -28.55 -2.08
CA TYR A 390 -28.46 -28.96 -3.10
C TYR A 390 -27.91 -29.84 -4.21
N LEU A 391 -26.59 -29.74 -4.55
CA LEU A 391 -25.99 -30.44 -5.68
C LEU A 391 -24.81 -31.32 -5.28
N GLY A 392 -24.32 -31.19 -4.04
CA GLY A 392 -23.25 -32.01 -3.47
C GLY A 392 -21.86 -31.40 -3.56
N PHE A 393 -20.91 -32.08 -2.92
CA PHE A 393 -19.53 -31.60 -2.68
C PHE A 393 -18.77 -31.22 -3.96
N TRP A 394 -18.88 -31.99 -5.02
CA TRP A 394 -18.10 -31.78 -6.23
C TRP A 394 -18.48 -30.48 -6.97
N TRP A 395 -19.75 -30.12 -6.94
CA TRP A 395 -20.21 -28.85 -7.52
C TRP A 395 -19.72 -27.65 -6.70
N ALA A 396 -19.78 -27.76 -5.38
CA ALA A 396 -19.25 -26.74 -4.48
C ALA A 396 -17.75 -26.53 -4.66
N LEU A 397 -16.96 -27.62 -4.71
CA LEU A 397 -15.52 -27.59 -4.95
C LEU A 397 -15.19 -27.00 -6.32
N GLY A 398 -15.91 -27.42 -7.38
CA GLY A 398 -15.75 -26.89 -8.73
C GLY A 398 -15.96 -25.38 -8.79
N TYR A 399 -17.03 -24.87 -8.16
CA TYR A 399 -17.30 -23.45 -8.08
C TYR A 399 -16.23 -22.70 -7.29
N PHE A 400 -15.82 -23.22 -6.14
CA PHE A 400 -14.77 -22.61 -5.31
C PHE A 400 -13.45 -22.42 -6.08
N ILE A 401 -13.03 -23.44 -6.86
CA ILE A 401 -11.82 -23.38 -7.69
C ILE A 401 -12.01 -22.44 -8.89
N ALA A 402 -13.19 -22.44 -9.52
CA ALA A 402 -13.47 -21.62 -10.70
C ALA A 402 -13.62 -20.13 -10.37
N PHE A 403 -14.10 -19.79 -9.18
CA PHE A 403 -14.44 -18.41 -8.79
C PHE A 403 -13.28 -17.39 -8.96
N PRO A 404 -12.05 -17.63 -8.46
CA PRO A 404 -10.95 -16.69 -8.65
C PRO A 404 -10.57 -16.53 -10.14
N LEU A 405 -10.70 -17.61 -10.95
CA LEU A 405 -10.45 -17.54 -12.39
C LEU A 405 -11.52 -16.69 -13.10
N MET A 406 -12.78 -16.86 -12.74
CA MET A 406 -13.89 -16.03 -13.25
C MET A 406 -13.68 -14.55 -12.87
N PHE A 407 -13.26 -14.26 -11.64
CA PHE A 407 -12.96 -12.91 -11.21
C PHE A 407 -11.81 -12.29 -12.02
N ILE A 408 -10.70 -13.00 -12.19
CA ILE A 408 -9.55 -12.53 -12.98
C ILE A 408 -9.96 -12.30 -14.45
N LEU A 409 -10.77 -13.18 -15.00
CA LEU A 409 -11.26 -13.06 -16.37
C LEU A 409 -12.16 -11.83 -16.54
N SER A 410 -13.17 -11.66 -15.69
CA SER A 410 -14.06 -10.52 -15.73
C SER A 410 -13.31 -9.19 -15.55
N TRP A 411 -12.31 -9.15 -14.65
CA TRP A 411 -11.45 -8.00 -14.46
C TRP A 411 -10.62 -7.66 -15.72
N ASN A 412 -9.97 -8.65 -16.31
CA ASN A 412 -9.13 -8.44 -17.50
C ASN A 412 -9.99 -8.01 -18.71
N TYR A 413 -11.19 -8.56 -18.84
CA TYR A 413 -12.13 -8.14 -19.87
C TYR A 413 -12.53 -6.65 -19.71
N LEU A 414 -12.92 -6.23 -18.51
CA LEU A 414 -13.23 -4.83 -18.23
C LEU A 414 -12.03 -3.91 -18.49
N ARG A 415 -10.83 -4.32 -18.11
CA ARG A 415 -9.59 -3.58 -18.39
C ARG A 415 -9.32 -3.47 -19.90
N MET A 416 -9.54 -4.53 -20.65
CA MET A 416 -9.41 -4.54 -22.12
C MET A 416 -10.46 -3.64 -22.76
N PHE A 417 -11.70 -3.66 -22.27
CA PHE A 417 -12.79 -2.78 -22.72
C PHE A 417 -12.42 -1.29 -22.55
N TRP A 418 -11.95 -0.89 -21.37
CA TRP A 418 -11.53 0.50 -21.15
C TRP A 418 -10.33 0.92 -21.99
N LYS A 419 -9.40 0.00 -22.28
CA LYS A 419 -8.31 0.24 -23.22
C LYS A 419 -8.81 0.40 -24.66
N PHE A 420 -9.79 -0.37 -25.04
CA PHE A 420 -10.47 -0.25 -26.35
C PHE A 420 -11.15 1.12 -26.48
N VAL A 421 -11.97 1.50 -25.50
CA VAL A 421 -12.63 2.82 -25.48
C VAL A 421 -11.59 3.96 -25.57
N GLY A 422 -10.48 3.85 -24.82
CA GLY A 422 -9.38 4.82 -24.91
C GLY A 422 -8.75 4.88 -26.30
N ALA A 423 -8.51 3.73 -26.94
CA ALA A 423 -7.96 3.67 -28.29
C ALA A 423 -8.92 4.28 -29.34
N CYS A 424 -10.22 3.98 -29.26
CA CYS A 424 -11.24 4.58 -30.13
C CYS A 424 -11.29 6.10 -29.96
N ASN A 425 -11.28 6.60 -28.73
CA ASN A 425 -11.24 8.03 -28.44
C ASN A 425 -10.00 8.71 -29.04
N PHE A 426 -8.84 8.07 -28.94
CA PHE A 426 -7.59 8.56 -29.51
C PHE A 426 -7.65 8.58 -31.03
N VAL A 427 -8.05 7.50 -31.69
CA VAL A 427 -8.21 7.43 -33.16
C VAL A 427 -9.11 8.54 -33.68
N ARG A 428 -10.26 8.79 -33.02
CA ARG A 428 -11.22 9.86 -33.40
C ARG A 428 -10.64 11.27 -33.22
N ARG A 429 -9.68 11.46 -32.32
CA ARG A 429 -9.19 12.78 -31.91
C ARG A 429 -7.74 13.06 -32.35
N LYS A 430 -6.96 12.06 -32.77
CA LYS A 430 -5.52 12.19 -33.07
C LYS A 430 -5.20 13.29 -34.10
N ASN A 431 -6.13 13.55 -35.06
CA ASN A 431 -5.98 14.58 -36.09
C ASN A 431 -6.43 15.97 -35.66
N ARG A 432 -7.04 16.14 -34.47
CA ARG A 432 -7.39 17.49 -33.96
C ARG A 432 -6.11 18.28 -33.67
N LYS A 433 -6.12 19.58 -33.97
CA LYS A 433 -4.97 20.50 -33.79
C LYS A 433 -4.41 20.38 -32.37
N GLY A 434 -5.24 20.47 -31.33
CA GLY A 434 -4.78 20.41 -29.93
C GLY A 434 -4.16 19.06 -29.54
N VAL A 435 -4.61 17.93 -30.10
CA VAL A 435 -3.98 16.61 -29.82
C VAL A 435 -2.63 16.48 -30.51
N ARG A 436 -2.46 17.06 -31.71
CA ARG A 436 -1.17 17.13 -32.38
C ARG A 436 -0.19 18.03 -31.62
N GLU A 437 -0.67 19.13 -31.04
CA GLU A 437 0.13 20.00 -30.18
C GLU A 437 0.58 19.27 -28.92
N LEU A 438 -0.30 18.52 -28.27
CA LEU A 438 0.06 17.68 -27.12
C LEU A 438 1.15 16.64 -27.48
N LYS A 439 1.08 16.03 -28.67
CA LYS A 439 2.15 15.13 -29.13
C LYS A 439 3.50 15.82 -29.25
N LYS A 440 3.50 17.05 -29.80
CA LYS A 440 4.74 17.87 -29.89
C LYS A 440 5.24 18.28 -28.51
N LEU A 441 4.33 18.70 -27.63
CA LEU A 441 4.65 19.11 -26.27
C LEU A 441 5.28 17.93 -25.47
N ARG A 442 4.69 16.72 -25.56
CA ARG A 442 5.27 15.51 -24.98
C ARG A 442 6.71 15.27 -25.45
N LYS A 443 6.97 15.43 -26.76
CA LYS A 443 8.32 15.27 -27.29
C LYS A 443 9.26 16.34 -26.75
N LYS A 444 8.80 17.61 -26.66
CA LYS A 444 9.58 18.71 -26.08
C LYS A 444 9.97 18.42 -24.64
N ILE A 445 9.00 17.98 -23.80
CA ILE A 445 9.24 17.59 -22.41
C ILE A 445 10.31 16.49 -22.32
N PHE A 446 10.17 15.41 -23.11
CA PHE A 446 11.12 14.28 -23.07
C PHE A 446 12.52 14.69 -23.49
N ASN A 447 12.66 15.42 -24.59
CA ASN A 447 13.95 15.92 -25.06
C ASN A 447 14.58 16.91 -24.07
N GLY A 448 13.74 17.76 -23.42
CA GLY A 448 14.19 18.68 -22.39
C GLY A 448 14.74 17.93 -21.17
N LEU A 449 14.04 16.90 -20.72
CA LEU A 449 14.50 16.05 -19.62
C LEU A 449 15.78 15.30 -19.96
N ASP A 450 15.86 14.68 -21.13
CA ASP A 450 17.08 13.99 -21.58
C ASP A 450 18.30 14.93 -21.54
N SER A 451 18.14 16.17 -21.96
CA SER A 451 19.23 17.17 -21.98
C SER A 451 19.66 17.75 -20.62
N VAL A 452 18.98 17.39 -19.53
CA VAL A 452 19.35 17.80 -18.14
C VAL A 452 19.64 16.62 -17.24
N LEU A 453 19.26 15.40 -17.65
CA LEU A 453 19.47 14.18 -16.86
C LEU A 453 20.62 13.31 -17.40
N ASP A 454 21.09 13.57 -18.66
CA ASP A 454 22.32 13.01 -19.24
C ASP A 454 23.52 13.85 -18.76
#